data_aa9c20ec5a182256648f169804baf8b5
#
_entry.id   aa9c20ec5a182256648f169804baf8b5
#
_cell.length_a   1.000
_cell.length_b   1.000
_cell.length_c   1.000
_cell.angle_alpha   90.00
_cell.angle_beta   90.00
_cell.angle_gamma   90.00
#
_symmetry.space_group_name_H-M   'P 1'
#
loop_
_entity.id
_entity.type
_entity.pdbx_description
1 polymer ?
#
loop_
_entity_poly.entity_id
_entity_poly.type
_entity_poly.pdbx_seq_one_letter_code
_entity_poly.pdbx_strand_id
1 'polypeptide(L)'
;MILGALFGDSRLTTTAADLYGAVVAQARQILFYRDLGVPDTVDGRFEMIVLHTVLILGRLRQEGDGGVALSQALFDVLLDDMDRSLRELGVGDLGVGRRVKAMGKAFY
;
A
#
# COMPACT_ATOMS: atom_id res chain seq x y z
N MET A 1 21.84 17.10 -11.41
CA MET A 1 20.46 16.95 -11.06
C MET A 1 19.80 15.70 -11.59
N ILE A 2 20.00 15.34 -12.86
CA ILE A 2 19.45 14.09 -13.38
C ILE A 2 19.98 12.88 -12.59
N LEU A 3 21.28 12.86 -12.29
CA LEU A 3 21.88 11.80 -11.49
C LEU A 3 21.31 11.75 -10.08
N GLY A 4 21.15 12.89 -9.45
CA GLY A 4 20.55 12.98 -8.12
C GLY A 4 19.12 12.48 -8.09
N ALA A 5 18.32 12.82 -9.12
CA ALA A 5 16.95 12.35 -9.25
C ALA A 5 16.88 10.84 -9.45
N LEU A 6 17.76 10.27 -10.27
CA LEU A 6 17.83 8.84 -10.50
C LEU A 6 18.16 8.07 -9.23
N PHE A 7 19.17 8.52 -8.49
CA PHE A 7 19.55 7.89 -7.23
C PHE A 7 18.46 8.07 -6.17
N GLY A 8 17.83 9.25 -6.14
CA GLY A 8 16.71 9.53 -5.27
C GLY A 8 15.54 8.60 -5.54
N ASP A 9 15.17 8.43 -6.81
CA ASP A 9 14.08 7.56 -7.22
C ASP A 9 14.35 6.10 -6.86
N SER A 10 15.58 5.62 -7.09
CA SER A 10 15.95 4.25 -6.73
C SER A 10 15.87 4.02 -5.22
N ARG A 11 16.39 4.96 -4.44
CA ARG A 11 16.36 4.90 -2.99
C ARG A 11 14.93 4.97 -2.48
N LEU A 12 14.13 5.85 -3.08
CA LEU A 12 12.73 6.03 -2.74
C LEU A 12 11.94 4.75 -2.99
N THR A 13 12.15 4.11 -4.13
CA THR A 13 11.49 2.86 -4.49
C THR A 13 11.85 1.75 -3.51
N THR A 14 13.12 1.63 -3.15
CA THR A 14 13.58 0.63 -2.18
C THR A 14 12.96 0.88 -0.81
N THR A 15 12.97 2.12 -0.36
CA THR A 15 12.39 2.48 0.94
C THR A 15 10.88 2.18 0.96
N ALA A 16 10.18 2.51 -0.12
CA ALA A 16 8.75 2.24 -0.23
C ALA A 16 8.46 0.74 -0.20
N ALA A 17 9.27 -0.06 -0.89
CA ALA A 17 9.11 -1.52 -0.91
C ALA A 17 9.34 -2.11 0.49
N ASP A 18 10.37 -1.66 1.19
CA ASP A 18 10.66 -2.10 2.55
C ASP A 18 9.53 -1.72 3.51
N LEU A 19 9.04 -0.50 3.39
CA LEU A 19 7.92 -0.02 4.21
C LEU A 19 6.65 -0.83 3.93
N TYR A 20 6.38 -1.11 2.67
CA TYR A 20 5.23 -1.94 2.30
C TYR A 20 5.32 -3.34 2.90
N GLY A 21 6.51 -3.94 2.89
CA GLY A 21 6.73 -5.23 3.54
C GLY A 21 6.38 -5.20 5.02
N ALA A 22 6.76 -4.13 5.73
CA ALA A 22 6.42 -3.94 7.13
C ALA A 22 4.90 -3.75 7.31
N VAL A 23 4.26 -3.02 6.42
CA VAL A 23 2.81 -2.82 6.44
C VAL A 23 2.09 -4.16 6.29
N VAL A 24 2.50 -4.98 5.33
CA VAL A 24 1.89 -6.29 5.10
C VAL A 24 2.08 -7.19 6.32
N ALA A 25 3.27 -7.21 6.90
CA ALA A 25 3.54 -8.02 8.09
C ALA A 25 2.65 -7.59 9.25
N GLN A 26 2.47 -6.30 9.46
CA GLN A 26 1.61 -5.79 10.52
C GLN A 26 0.14 -6.14 10.24
N ALA A 27 -0.31 -6.01 9.01
CA ALA A 27 -1.69 -6.30 8.63
C ALA A 27 -2.05 -7.79 8.78
N ARG A 28 -1.05 -8.67 8.79
CA ARG A 28 -1.24 -10.11 8.96
C ARG A 28 -1.25 -10.58 10.40
N GLN A 29 -1.15 -9.69 11.37
CA GLN A 29 -1.18 -10.08 12.78
C GLN A 29 -2.46 -10.85 13.10
N ILE A 30 -2.30 -11.98 13.75
CA ILE A 30 -3.42 -12.89 14.08
C ILE A 30 -4.51 -12.18 14.88
N LEU A 31 -4.12 -11.23 15.72
CA LEU A 31 -5.02 -10.45 16.56
C LEU A 31 -6.20 -9.88 15.79
N PHE A 32 -5.95 -9.36 14.57
CA PHE A 32 -7.01 -8.72 13.78
C PHE A 32 -8.10 -9.73 13.38
N TYR A 33 -7.69 -10.95 13.06
CA TYR A 33 -8.60 -11.98 12.54
C TYR A 33 -9.27 -12.77 13.66
N ARG A 34 -8.50 -13.12 14.69
CA ARG A 34 -8.99 -13.93 15.79
C ARG A 34 -9.80 -13.14 16.80
N ASP A 35 -9.29 -11.98 17.21
CA ASP A 35 -9.84 -11.23 18.35
C ASP A 35 -10.67 -10.03 17.93
N LEU A 36 -10.38 -9.42 16.80
CA LEU A 36 -11.07 -8.22 16.33
C LEU A 36 -12.07 -8.50 15.21
N GLY A 37 -12.22 -9.75 14.81
CA GLY A 37 -13.29 -10.16 13.92
C GLY A 37 -13.13 -9.80 12.46
N VAL A 38 -11.92 -9.45 12.02
CA VAL A 38 -11.67 -9.23 10.59
C VAL A 38 -11.85 -10.56 9.86
N PRO A 39 -12.66 -10.63 8.79
CA PRO A 39 -12.81 -11.88 8.04
C PRO A 39 -11.47 -12.34 7.46
N ASP A 40 -11.11 -13.59 7.71
CA ASP A 40 -9.90 -14.19 7.15
C ASP A 40 -10.17 -14.70 5.73
N THR A 41 -10.46 -13.76 4.85
CA THR A 41 -10.74 -13.98 3.44
C THR A 41 -9.76 -13.15 2.61
N VAL A 42 -9.73 -13.40 1.30
CA VAL A 42 -8.89 -12.61 0.40
C VAL A 42 -9.24 -11.12 0.52
N ASP A 43 -10.52 -10.79 0.48
CA ASP A 43 -10.99 -9.41 0.62
C ASP A 43 -10.61 -8.81 1.99
N GLY A 44 -10.82 -9.56 3.06
CA GLY A 44 -10.49 -9.09 4.42
C GLY A 44 -9.01 -8.82 4.58
N ARG A 45 -8.17 -9.69 4.03
CA ARG A 45 -6.70 -9.50 4.07
C ARG A 45 -6.27 -8.29 3.27
N PHE A 46 -6.81 -8.10 2.08
CA PHE A 46 -6.51 -6.92 1.26
C PHE A 46 -7.00 -5.64 1.93
N GLU A 47 -8.17 -5.64 2.52
CA GLU A 47 -8.70 -4.47 3.24
C GLU A 47 -7.80 -4.09 4.41
N MET A 48 -7.24 -5.06 5.14
CA MET A 48 -6.32 -4.78 6.23
C MET A 48 -5.02 -4.15 5.71
N ILE A 49 -4.50 -4.63 4.60
CA ILE A 49 -3.30 -4.04 3.99
C ILE A 49 -3.61 -2.61 3.54
N VAL A 50 -4.75 -2.39 2.89
CA VAL A 50 -5.17 -1.06 2.44
C VAL A 50 -5.34 -0.12 3.62
N LEU A 51 -6.00 -0.55 4.68
CA LEU A 51 -6.21 0.27 5.87
C LEU A 51 -4.87 0.72 6.47
N HIS A 52 -3.95 -0.21 6.68
CA HIS A 52 -2.65 0.12 7.23
C HIS A 52 -1.88 1.07 6.31
N THR A 53 -1.92 0.81 5.00
CA THR A 53 -1.25 1.67 4.02
C THR A 53 -1.83 3.08 4.07
N VAL A 54 -3.14 3.22 4.08
CA VAL A 54 -3.81 4.55 4.12
C VAL A 54 -3.38 5.34 5.36
N LEU A 55 -3.30 4.69 6.52
CA LEU A 55 -2.86 5.36 7.74
C LEU A 55 -1.43 5.86 7.62
N ILE A 56 -0.55 5.07 7.03
CA ILE A 56 0.84 5.47 6.79
C ILE A 56 0.92 6.61 5.76
N LEU A 57 0.15 6.52 4.68
CA LEU A 57 0.10 7.59 3.67
C LEU A 57 -0.28 8.93 4.29
N GLY A 58 -1.29 8.93 5.14
CA GLY A 58 -1.74 10.13 5.82
C GLY A 58 -0.65 10.74 6.69
N ARG A 59 0.09 9.89 7.39
CA ARG A 59 1.20 10.35 8.24
C ARG A 59 2.35 10.90 7.40
N LEU A 60 2.74 10.19 6.36
CA LEU A 60 3.86 10.60 5.50
C LEU A 60 3.62 11.94 4.82
N ARG A 61 2.39 12.20 4.41
CA ARG A 61 2.06 13.46 3.74
C ARG A 61 2.24 14.68 4.64
N GLN A 62 2.29 14.49 5.95
CA GLN A 62 2.52 15.55 6.93
C GLN A 62 4.00 15.83 7.16
N GLU A 63 4.89 15.02 6.59
CA GLU A 63 6.33 15.08 6.84
C GLU A 63 7.08 15.91 5.79
N GLY A 64 6.39 16.77 5.05
CA GLY A 64 7.01 17.62 4.05
C GLY A 64 7.16 16.92 2.70
N ASP A 65 7.98 17.49 1.82
CA ASP A 65 8.12 17.03 0.44
C ASP A 65 8.66 15.61 0.34
N GLY A 66 9.61 15.26 1.20
CA GLY A 66 10.15 13.90 1.23
C GLY A 66 9.10 12.88 1.64
N GLY A 67 8.25 13.23 2.60
CA GLY A 67 7.14 12.39 3.02
C GLY A 67 6.08 12.23 1.94
N VAL A 68 5.76 13.32 1.24
CA VAL A 68 4.83 13.27 0.11
C VAL A 68 5.36 12.35 -1.00
N ALA A 69 6.63 12.47 -1.34
CA ALA A 69 7.25 11.61 -2.35
C ALA A 69 7.23 10.14 -1.94
N LEU A 70 7.53 9.84 -0.67
CA LEU A 70 7.50 8.48 -0.16
C LEU A 70 6.06 7.93 -0.14
N SER A 71 5.08 8.76 0.22
CA SER A 71 3.68 8.33 0.20
C SER A 71 3.23 7.93 -1.21
N GLN A 72 3.62 8.69 -2.22
CA GLN A 72 3.31 8.36 -3.61
C GLN A 72 3.96 7.04 -4.01
N ALA A 73 5.23 6.85 -3.68
CA ALA A 73 5.95 5.63 -4.00
C ALA A 73 5.34 4.42 -3.28
N LEU A 74 4.94 4.58 -2.01
CA LEU A 74 4.28 3.53 -1.25
C LEU A 74 2.94 3.15 -1.87
N PHE A 75 2.16 4.14 -2.29
CA PHE A 75 0.88 3.88 -2.93
C PHE A 75 1.06 3.12 -4.24
N ASP A 76 2.09 3.46 -5.02
CA ASP A 76 2.41 2.75 -6.26
C ASP A 76 2.75 1.29 -5.99
N VAL A 77 3.50 1.00 -4.92
CA VAL A 77 3.81 -0.38 -4.52
C VAL A 77 2.54 -1.14 -4.16
N LEU A 78 1.63 -0.51 -3.42
CA LEU A 78 0.34 -1.11 -3.08
C LEU A 78 -0.45 -1.47 -4.33
N LEU A 79 -0.55 -0.55 -5.29
CA LEU A 79 -1.29 -0.79 -6.53
C LEU A 79 -0.70 -1.94 -7.33
N ASP A 80 0.63 -1.99 -7.43
CA ASP A 80 1.32 -3.05 -8.15
C ASP A 80 1.07 -4.42 -7.50
N ASP A 81 1.14 -4.48 -6.17
CA ASP A 81 0.89 -5.72 -5.44
C ASP A 81 -0.57 -6.18 -5.60
N MET A 82 -1.51 -5.24 -5.49
CA MET A 82 -2.93 -5.54 -5.68
C MET A 82 -3.20 -6.08 -7.08
N ASP A 83 -2.66 -5.42 -8.09
CA ASP A 83 -2.85 -5.83 -9.48
C ASP A 83 -2.28 -7.22 -9.74
N ARG A 84 -1.07 -7.48 -9.24
CA ARG A 84 -0.43 -8.79 -9.38
C ARG A 84 -1.23 -9.87 -8.67
N SER A 85 -1.65 -9.61 -7.45
CA SER A 85 -2.41 -10.57 -6.65
C SER A 85 -3.75 -10.92 -7.30
N LEU A 86 -4.43 -9.93 -7.86
CA LEU A 86 -5.69 -10.15 -8.55
C LEU A 86 -5.52 -11.00 -9.81
N ARG A 87 -4.43 -10.78 -10.55
CA ARG A 87 -4.11 -11.58 -11.73
C ARG A 87 -3.80 -13.02 -11.35
N GLU A 88 -3.03 -13.24 -10.29
CA GLU A 88 -2.67 -14.58 -9.82
C GLU A 88 -3.90 -15.36 -9.38
N LEU A 89 -4.89 -14.68 -8.80
CA LEU A 89 -6.13 -15.32 -8.38
C LEU A 89 -7.10 -15.56 -9.53
N GLY A 90 -6.81 -15.03 -10.71
CA GLY A 90 -7.69 -15.15 -11.86
C GLY A 90 -8.99 -14.37 -11.71
N VAL A 91 -9.00 -13.37 -10.83
CA VAL A 91 -10.19 -12.56 -10.56
C VAL A 91 -9.96 -11.17 -11.14
N GLY A 92 -10.74 -10.81 -12.15
CA GLY A 92 -10.56 -9.56 -12.86
C GLY A 92 -11.11 -8.33 -12.16
N ASP A 93 -12.01 -8.49 -11.18
CA ASP A 93 -12.75 -7.35 -10.67
C ASP A 93 -13.21 -7.58 -9.23
N LEU A 94 -12.28 -7.43 -8.28
CA LEU A 94 -12.63 -7.41 -6.87
C LEU A 94 -12.98 -5.98 -6.44
N GLY A 95 -13.97 -5.85 -5.59
CA GLY A 95 -14.38 -4.56 -5.04
C GLY A 95 -13.26 -3.81 -4.35
N VAL A 96 -12.32 -4.54 -3.73
CA VAL A 96 -11.14 -3.96 -3.09
C VAL A 96 -10.29 -3.19 -4.11
N GLY A 97 -10.03 -3.78 -5.28
CA GLY A 97 -9.24 -3.12 -6.33
C GLY A 97 -9.86 -1.80 -6.78
N ARG A 98 -11.18 -1.78 -6.96
CA ARG A 98 -11.90 -0.55 -7.31
C ARG A 98 -11.83 0.49 -6.21
N ARG A 99 -11.97 0.06 -4.95
CA ARG A 99 -11.87 0.97 -3.81
C ARG A 99 -10.48 1.59 -3.68
N VAL A 100 -9.44 0.80 -3.91
CA VAL A 100 -8.06 1.29 -3.86
C VAL A 100 -7.82 2.33 -4.93
N LYS A 101 -8.29 2.10 -6.15
CA LYS A 101 -8.17 3.08 -7.24
C LYS A 101 -8.94 4.36 -6.93
N ALA A 102 -10.13 4.25 -6.35
CA ALA A 102 -10.92 5.41 -5.96
C ALA A 102 -10.21 6.22 -4.88
N MET A 103 -9.59 5.55 -3.90
CA MET A 103 -8.79 6.23 -2.88
C MET A 103 -7.58 6.94 -3.48
N GLY A 104 -6.93 6.34 -4.46
CA GLY A 104 -5.84 6.97 -5.16
C GLY A 104 -6.23 8.29 -5.81
N LYS A 105 -7.39 8.33 -6.43
CA LYS A 105 -7.92 9.56 -7.01
C LYS A 105 -8.21 10.62 -5.95
N ALA A 106 -8.67 10.21 -4.79
CA ALA A 106 -8.94 11.14 -3.69
C ALA A 106 -7.68 11.70 -3.06
N PHE A 107 -6.60 10.90 -3.00
CA PHE A 107 -5.33 11.31 -2.40
C PHE A 107 -4.41 12.06 -3.36
N TYR A 108 -4.44 11.74 -4.60
CA TYR A 108 -3.51 12.23 -5.62
C TYR A 108 -4.25 12.72 -6.86
#